data_5877fe7354e03548115e35bb661b3480
#
_entry.id   5877fe7354e03548115e35bb661b3480
#
_cell.length_a   1.000
_cell.length_b   1.000
_cell.length_c   1.000
_cell.angle_alpha   90.00
_cell.angle_beta   90.00
_cell.angle_gamma   90.00
#
_symmetry.space_group_name_H-M   'P 1'
#
loop_
_entity.id
_entity.type
_entity.pdbx_description
1 polymer ?
#
loop_
_entity_poly.entity_id
_entity_poly.type
_entity_poly.pdbx_seq_one_letter_code
_entity_poly.pdbx_strand_id
1 'polypeptide(L)'
;MSTTPIAADAPGDLDRLYAYAAWMLGDRAAALAALRSTLAGSLPGPLLTRLPAVRTTILAHATRHKQSPDRLRDSLDDTLRLGTSLSMKMGPTALRSGVRRLPVLLTAFMQTCLVAAVQTLPPNQREAFVLLVVLGLPETDVIALQGDTAHGFSSVKTKMFRSIDNYLGPRCGHLHPNNPCKCPNRLQRALDQDFVQLPEHELPGEDYPNGVFGDLRQMFAALPPLRLADGVVASMSVGG
;
A
#
# COMPACT_ATOMS: atom_id res chain seq x y z
N MET A 1 -33.77 8.03 17.75
CA MET A 1 -32.89 7.94 16.59
C MET A 1 -31.49 8.33 17.06
N SER A 2 -30.68 7.32 17.41
CA SER A 2 -29.29 7.54 17.88
C SER A 2 -28.40 7.65 16.66
N THR A 3 -27.91 8.84 16.37
CA THR A 3 -26.79 9.05 15.45
C THR A 3 -25.51 8.63 16.17
N THR A 4 -25.02 7.45 15.86
CA THR A 4 -23.67 7.03 16.27
C THR A 4 -22.69 8.02 15.65
N PRO A 5 -21.81 8.67 16.43
CA PRO A 5 -20.80 9.56 15.86
C PRO A 5 -19.85 8.70 15.02
N ILE A 6 -19.71 9.06 13.73
CA ILE A 6 -18.68 8.50 12.85
C ILE A 6 -17.35 8.88 13.49
N ALA A 7 -16.57 7.89 13.85
CA ALA A 7 -15.23 8.10 14.38
C ALA A 7 -14.43 8.93 13.35
N ALA A 8 -13.95 10.10 13.75
CA ALA A 8 -13.32 11.10 12.88
C ALA A 8 -12.02 10.65 12.20
N ASP A 9 -11.52 9.44 12.51
CA ASP A 9 -10.23 8.93 12.06
C ASP A 9 -10.28 7.77 11.06
N ALA A 10 -11.46 7.29 10.68
CA ALA A 10 -11.56 6.25 9.65
C ALA A 10 -11.34 6.86 8.25
N PRO A 11 -10.51 6.24 7.38
CA PRO A 11 -10.36 6.70 6.00
C PRO A 11 -11.72 6.68 5.30
N GLY A 12 -12.03 7.76 4.56
CA GLY A 12 -13.25 7.83 3.77
C GLY A 12 -13.28 6.77 2.66
N ASP A 13 -14.45 6.54 2.09
CA ASP A 13 -14.60 5.58 0.99
C ASP A 13 -13.71 5.92 -0.21
N LEU A 14 -13.45 7.20 -0.46
CA LEU A 14 -12.55 7.65 -1.52
C LEU A 14 -11.09 7.28 -1.24
N ASP A 15 -10.64 7.42 0.01
CA ASP A 15 -9.30 6.99 0.43
C ASP A 15 -9.13 5.49 0.28
N ARG A 16 -10.16 4.71 0.62
CA ARG A 16 -10.15 3.25 0.47
C ARG A 16 -10.11 2.83 -1.00
N LEU A 17 -10.84 3.50 -1.88
CA LEU A 17 -10.77 3.28 -3.32
C LEU A 17 -9.40 3.64 -3.89
N TYR A 18 -8.81 4.74 -3.40
CA TYR A 18 -7.47 5.13 -3.77
C TYR A 18 -6.42 4.12 -3.26
N ALA A 19 -6.53 3.68 -2.01
CA ALA A 19 -5.67 2.64 -1.48
C ALA A 19 -5.75 1.36 -2.30
N TYR A 20 -6.96 0.91 -2.67
CA TYR A 20 -7.13 -0.23 -3.57
C TYR A 20 -6.36 -0.04 -4.87
N ALA A 21 -6.56 1.09 -5.55
CA ALA A 21 -5.90 1.37 -6.82
C ALA A 21 -4.36 1.43 -6.68
N ALA A 22 -3.86 2.12 -5.66
CA ALA A 22 -2.44 2.28 -5.42
C ALA A 22 -1.74 0.95 -5.11
N TRP A 23 -2.36 0.11 -4.30
CA TRP A 23 -1.82 -1.21 -3.98
C TRP A 23 -1.91 -2.20 -5.15
N MET A 24 -2.96 -2.08 -5.97
CA MET A 24 -3.10 -2.92 -7.17
C MET A 24 -2.12 -2.57 -8.28
N LEU A 25 -1.89 -1.28 -8.52
CA LEU A 25 -1.03 -0.80 -9.62
C LEU A 25 0.44 -0.68 -9.21
N GLY A 26 0.74 -0.48 -7.93
CA GLY A 26 2.10 -0.18 -7.45
C GLY A 26 2.61 1.21 -7.85
N ASP A 27 1.76 2.01 -8.48
CA ASP A 27 2.04 3.37 -8.97
C ASP A 27 0.92 4.31 -8.50
N ARG A 28 1.27 5.27 -7.65
CA ARG A 28 0.33 6.19 -7.02
C ARG A 28 -0.24 7.21 -8.00
N ALA A 29 0.56 7.67 -8.96
CA ALA A 29 0.11 8.61 -9.98
C ALA A 29 -0.88 7.94 -10.94
N ALA A 30 -0.57 6.73 -11.39
CA ALA A 30 -1.46 5.92 -12.22
C ALA A 30 -2.76 5.57 -11.48
N ALA A 31 -2.67 5.26 -10.18
CA ALA A 31 -3.83 4.99 -9.33
C ALA A 31 -4.77 6.19 -9.25
N LEU A 32 -4.22 7.38 -8.99
CA LEU A 32 -5.00 8.61 -8.93
C LEU A 32 -5.64 8.94 -10.28
N ALA A 33 -4.90 8.81 -11.38
CA ALA A 33 -5.42 9.05 -12.73
C ALA A 33 -6.57 8.08 -13.08
N ALA A 34 -6.39 6.79 -12.78
CA ALA A 34 -7.42 5.78 -13.02
C ALA A 34 -8.68 6.03 -12.15
N LEU A 35 -8.49 6.42 -10.90
CA LEU A 35 -9.59 6.75 -10.01
C LEU A 35 -10.37 7.97 -10.51
N ARG A 36 -9.67 9.05 -10.88
CA ARG A 36 -10.29 10.25 -11.47
C ARG A 36 -11.11 9.91 -12.70
N SER A 37 -10.56 9.13 -13.63
CA SER A 37 -11.26 8.76 -14.86
C SER A 37 -12.52 7.93 -14.60
N THR A 38 -12.48 7.05 -13.58
CA THR A 38 -13.63 6.20 -13.21
C THR A 38 -14.73 7.00 -12.51
N LEU A 39 -14.35 7.93 -11.64
CA LEU A 39 -15.29 8.69 -10.82
C LEU A 39 -15.84 9.94 -11.52
N ALA A 40 -15.24 10.39 -12.63
CA ALA A 40 -15.77 11.49 -13.45
C ALA A 40 -17.18 11.21 -14.02
N GLY A 41 -17.62 9.95 -14.01
CA GLY A 41 -18.96 9.53 -14.40
C GLY A 41 -19.99 9.45 -13.26
N SER A 42 -19.71 10.10 -12.10
CA SER A 42 -20.62 10.15 -10.93
C SER A 42 -21.20 8.79 -10.52
N LEU A 43 -20.43 8.03 -9.75
CA LEU A 43 -20.95 6.86 -9.04
C LEU A 43 -21.26 7.27 -7.58
N PRO A 44 -22.52 7.62 -7.25
CA PRO A 44 -22.88 7.88 -5.87
C PRO A 44 -22.90 6.57 -5.07
N GLY A 45 -22.62 6.64 -3.78
CA GLY A 45 -22.83 5.51 -2.90
C GLY A 45 -21.58 5.05 -2.14
N PRO A 46 -21.78 4.08 -1.25
CA PRO A 46 -20.73 3.54 -0.39
C PRO A 46 -19.67 2.74 -1.18
N LEU A 47 -18.54 2.45 -0.52
CA LEU A 47 -17.38 1.76 -1.08
C LEU A 47 -17.75 0.53 -1.92
N LEU A 48 -18.56 -0.38 -1.37
CA LEU A 48 -18.90 -1.64 -2.04
C LEU A 48 -19.71 -1.44 -3.33
N THR A 49 -20.45 -0.35 -3.45
CA THR A 49 -21.20 0.00 -4.68
C THR A 49 -20.25 0.54 -5.76
N ARG A 50 -19.22 1.29 -5.37
CA ARG A 50 -18.28 1.95 -6.29
C ARG A 50 -17.10 1.04 -6.69
N LEU A 51 -16.73 0.14 -5.79
CA LEU A 51 -15.57 -0.73 -5.95
C LEU A 51 -15.59 -1.60 -7.23
N PRO A 52 -16.72 -2.19 -7.69
CA PRO A 52 -16.75 -2.97 -8.93
C PRO A 52 -16.35 -2.18 -10.18
N ALA A 53 -16.78 -0.91 -10.29
CA ALA A 53 -16.42 -0.05 -11.42
C ALA A 53 -14.93 0.32 -11.37
N VAL A 54 -14.44 0.73 -10.20
CA VAL A 54 -13.01 1.03 -9.99
C VAL A 54 -12.17 -0.23 -10.25
N ARG A 55 -12.60 -1.39 -9.76
CA ARG A 55 -11.97 -2.68 -10.00
C ARG A 55 -11.78 -2.96 -11.50
N THR A 56 -12.84 -2.82 -12.29
CA THR A 56 -12.80 -3.05 -13.74
C THR A 56 -11.75 -2.16 -14.42
N THR A 57 -11.73 -0.88 -14.10
CA THR A 57 -10.74 0.08 -14.62
C THR A 57 -9.32 -0.30 -14.18
N ILE A 58 -9.12 -0.60 -12.90
CA ILE A 58 -7.80 -0.92 -12.34
C ILE A 58 -7.25 -2.22 -12.93
N LEU A 59 -8.06 -3.26 -13.07
CA LEU A 59 -7.63 -4.51 -13.68
C LEU A 59 -7.27 -4.33 -15.16
N ALA A 60 -8.02 -3.50 -15.91
CA ALA A 60 -7.67 -3.14 -17.28
C ALA A 60 -6.36 -2.36 -17.38
N HIS A 61 -6.08 -1.47 -16.40
CA HIS A 61 -4.79 -0.78 -16.30
C HIS A 61 -3.66 -1.75 -15.93
N ALA A 62 -3.84 -2.60 -14.95
CA ALA A 62 -2.84 -3.56 -14.50
C ALA A 62 -2.41 -4.54 -15.61
N THR A 63 -3.31 -4.88 -16.54
CA THR A 63 -2.96 -5.71 -17.69
C THR A 63 -2.18 -4.98 -18.76
N ARG A 64 -2.39 -3.67 -18.94
CA ARG A 64 -1.69 -2.85 -19.94
C ARG A 64 -0.31 -2.36 -19.45
N HIS A 65 -0.23 -2.00 -18.21
CA HIS A 65 0.98 -1.55 -17.54
C HIS A 65 1.56 -2.69 -16.70
N LYS A 66 2.11 -3.69 -17.36
CA LYS A 66 3.02 -4.62 -16.70
C LYS A 66 4.26 -3.80 -16.29
N GLN A 67 4.18 -3.11 -15.17
CA GLN A 67 5.41 -2.81 -14.44
C GLN A 67 6.05 -4.16 -14.20
N SER A 68 7.26 -4.32 -14.73
CA SER A 68 7.96 -5.58 -14.52
C SER A 68 8.04 -5.78 -13.00
N PRO A 69 7.38 -6.80 -12.45
CA PRO A 69 7.54 -7.14 -11.03
C PRO A 69 9.02 -7.30 -10.70
N ASP A 70 9.82 -7.63 -11.71
CA ASP A 70 11.26 -7.79 -11.62
C ASP A 70 11.97 -6.47 -11.30
N ARG A 71 11.57 -5.31 -11.85
CA ARG A 71 12.20 -4.02 -11.52
C ARG A 71 12.00 -3.60 -10.06
N LEU A 72 10.79 -3.76 -9.54
CA LEU A 72 10.52 -3.46 -8.13
C LEU A 72 11.20 -4.49 -7.22
N ARG A 73 11.20 -5.76 -7.61
CA ARG A 73 11.87 -6.83 -6.92
C ARG A 73 13.37 -6.64 -6.92
N ASP A 74 13.98 -6.34 -8.05
CA ASP A 74 15.42 -6.13 -8.20
C ASP A 74 15.86 -4.90 -7.40
N SER A 75 15.10 -3.80 -7.46
CA SER A 75 15.35 -2.61 -6.65
C SER A 75 15.25 -2.90 -5.15
N LEU A 76 14.24 -3.68 -4.74
CA LEU A 76 14.09 -4.07 -3.35
C LEU A 76 15.19 -5.07 -2.94
N ASP A 77 15.50 -6.06 -3.75
CA ASP A 77 16.57 -7.04 -3.50
C ASP A 77 17.96 -6.35 -3.46
N ASP A 78 18.22 -5.38 -4.31
CA ASP A 78 19.43 -4.56 -4.25
C ASP A 78 19.46 -3.70 -2.98
N THR A 79 18.36 -3.09 -2.61
CA THR A 79 18.22 -2.35 -1.36
C THR A 79 18.46 -3.27 -0.16
N LEU A 80 18.03 -4.53 -0.22
CA LEU A 80 18.21 -5.52 0.83
C LEU A 80 19.64 -6.13 0.85
N ARG A 81 20.26 -6.35 -0.29
CA ARG A 81 21.61 -6.97 -0.39
C ARG A 81 22.75 -6.03 0.01
N LEU A 82 22.67 -4.76 -0.37
CA LEU A 82 23.79 -3.82 -0.22
C LEU A 82 23.88 -3.18 1.16
N GLY A 83 23.09 -3.61 2.10
CA GLY A 83 22.82 -2.92 3.34
C GLY A 83 23.62 -3.29 4.56
N THR A 84 24.79 -3.79 4.46
CA THR A 84 25.55 -4.15 5.67
C THR A 84 26.43 -3.02 6.22
N SER A 85 26.51 -1.86 5.61
CA SER A 85 27.48 -0.85 6.06
C SER A 85 27.15 0.60 5.73
N LEU A 86 25.96 1.05 6.02
CA LEU A 86 25.70 2.49 6.05
C LEU A 86 25.40 2.92 7.48
N SER A 87 26.46 3.23 8.22
CA SER A 87 26.40 4.24 9.27
C SER A 87 25.53 5.38 8.76
N MET A 88 24.49 5.76 9.52
CA MET A 88 23.63 6.91 9.22
C MET A 88 24.47 8.21 9.19
N LYS A 89 25.27 8.37 8.17
CA LYS A 89 25.69 9.69 7.71
C LYS A 89 24.54 10.22 6.83
N MET A 90 23.43 10.51 7.48
CA MET A 90 22.40 11.32 6.84
C MET A 90 23.04 12.62 6.45
N GLY A 91 23.14 12.87 5.15
CA GLY A 91 23.70 14.11 4.65
C GLY A 91 22.93 15.31 5.25
N PRO A 92 23.61 16.45 5.53
CA PRO A 92 23.01 17.59 6.23
C PRO A 92 21.74 18.14 5.59
N THR A 93 21.50 17.88 4.32
CA THR A 93 20.40 18.46 3.55
C THR A 93 19.05 17.77 3.77
N ALA A 94 19.02 16.44 3.91
CA ALA A 94 17.76 15.71 4.15
C ALA A 94 17.26 15.87 5.58
N LEU A 95 18.17 16.07 6.54
CA LEU A 95 17.84 16.30 7.97
C LEU A 95 17.58 17.77 8.31
N ARG A 96 18.05 18.73 7.52
CA ARG A 96 17.85 20.17 7.79
C ARG A 96 16.38 20.61 7.67
N SER A 97 15.53 19.84 7.07
CA SER A 97 14.09 20.13 7.01
C SER A 97 13.28 19.62 8.20
N GLY A 98 13.95 19.26 9.29
CA GLY A 98 13.35 19.02 10.59
C GLY A 98 13.12 17.54 10.92
N VAL A 99 13.42 17.19 12.16
CA VAL A 99 13.23 15.88 12.80
C VAL A 99 11.80 15.30 12.58
N ARG A 100 10.83 16.17 12.31
CA ARG A 100 9.43 15.79 12.04
C ARG A 100 9.21 15.03 10.73
N ARG A 101 10.14 15.08 9.78
CA ARG A 101 10.00 14.38 8.48
C ARG A 101 10.52 12.95 8.48
N LEU A 102 11.32 12.55 9.43
CA LEU A 102 11.88 11.20 9.47
C LEU A 102 10.80 10.11 9.63
N PRO A 103 9.83 10.22 10.56
CA PRO A 103 8.74 9.24 10.64
C PRO A 103 7.95 9.14 9.32
N VAL A 104 7.65 10.27 8.69
CA VAL A 104 6.94 10.33 7.40
C VAL A 104 7.72 9.58 6.32
N LEU A 105 9.03 9.82 6.21
CA LEU A 105 9.88 9.15 5.23
C LEU A 105 9.99 7.64 5.52
N LEU A 106 10.10 7.24 6.77
CA LEU A 106 10.13 5.84 7.17
C LEU A 106 8.81 5.13 6.89
N THR A 107 7.68 5.79 7.15
CA THR A 107 6.35 5.29 6.80
C THR A 107 6.20 5.11 5.29
N ALA A 108 6.56 6.13 4.52
CA ALA A 108 6.52 6.07 3.06
C ALA A 108 7.44 4.96 2.51
N PHE A 109 8.63 4.80 3.09
CA PHE A 109 9.55 3.72 2.73
C PHE A 109 8.95 2.34 3.04
N MET A 110 8.42 2.15 4.24
CA MET A 110 7.78 0.89 4.62
C MET A 110 6.59 0.57 3.71
N GLN A 111 5.72 1.53 3.44
CA GLN A 111 4.60 1.37 2.50
C GLN A 111 5.10 0.96 1.11
N THR A 112 6.14 1.63 0.58
CA THR A 112 6.70 1.30 -0.74
C THR A 112 7.27 -0.12 -0.78
N CYS A 113 8.00 -0.54 0.26
CA CYS A 113 8.49 -1.91 0.38
C CYS A 113 7.37 -2.95 0.38
N LEU A 114 6.31 -2.69 1.13
CA LEU A 114 5.19 -3.62 1.25
C LEU A 114 4.35 -3.66 -0.03
N VAL A 115 4.14 -2.51 -0.69
CA VAL A 115 3.53 -2.46 -2.04
C VAL A 115 4.36 -3.30 -3.01
N ALA A 116 5.70 -3.14 -3.03
CA ALA A 116 6.58 -3.92 -3.90
C ALA A 116 6.46 -5.43 -3.62
N ALA A 117 6.39 -5.84 -2.35
CA ALA A 117 6.17 -7.24 -1.99
C ALA A 117 4.82 -7.77 -2.50
N VAL A 118 3.74 -6.99 -2.37
CA VAL A 118 2.41 -7.35 -2.86
C VAL A 118 2.39 -7.41 -4.40
N GLN A 119 3.15 -6.56 -5.09
CA GLN A 119 3.28 -6.59 -6.55
C GLN A 119 3.92 -7.89 -7.09
N THR A 120 4.63 -8.66 -6.26
CA THR A 120 5.15 -9.97 -6.66
C THR A 120 4.08 -11.06 -6.78
N LEU A 121 2.89 -10.81 -6.23
CA LEU A 121 1.78 -11.76 -6.31
C LEU A 121 1.15 -11.80 -7.70
N PRO A 122 0.68 -12.95 -8.16
CA PRO A 122 -0.22 -13.04 -9.30
C PRO A 122 -1.45 -12.13 -9.13
N PRO A 123 -2.02 -11.57 -10.22
CA PRO A 123 -3.06 -10.55 -10.13
C PRO A 123 -4.26 -10.92 -9.24
N ASN A 124 -4.76 -12.15 -9.33
CA ASN A 124 -5.88 -12.62 -8.49
C ASN A 124 -5.51 -12.72 -7.01
N GLN A 125 -4.30 -13.18 -6.68
CA GLN A 125 -3.81 -13.25 -5.30
C GLN A 125 -3.53 -11.85 -4.75
N ARG A 126 -2.98 -10.95 -5.57
CA ARG A 126 -2.76 -9.55 -5.23
C ARG A 126 -4.08 -8.88 -4.86
N GLU A 127 -5.09 -9.04 -5.71
CA GLU A 127 -6.41 -8.48 -5.47
C GLU A 127 -7.02 -9.02 -4.17
N ALA A 128 -7.00 -10.35 -3.98
CA ALA A 128 -7.47 -10.97 -2.75
C ALA A 128 -6.77 -10.37 -1.51
N PHE A 129 -5.46 -10.19 -1.60
CA PHE A 129 -4.67 -9.59 -0.52
C PHE A 129 -5.07 -8.15 -0.25
N VAL A 130 -5.17 -7.33 -1.28
CA VAL A 130 -5.54 -5.90 -1.14
C VAL A 130 -6.93 -5.75 -0.55
N LEU A 131 -7.91 -6.51 -1.04
CA LEU A 131 -9.28 -6.46 -0.53
C LEU A 131 -9.38 -6.93 0.93
N LEU A 132 -8.74 -8.07 1.24
CA LEU A 132 -8.86 -8.69 2.57
C LEU A 132 -7.99 -8.00 3.63
N VAL A 133 -6.74 -7.65 3.29
CA VAL A 133 -5.74 -7.19 4.26
C VAL A 133 -5.63 -5.68 4.30
N VAL A 134 -5.54 -5.04 3.13
CA VAL A 134 -5.35 -3.58 3.06
C VAL A 134 -6.68 -2.86 3.30
N LEU A 135 -7.76 -3.29 2.65
CA LEU A 135 -9.09 -2.68 2.83
C LEU A 135 -9.86 -3.26 4.02
N GLY A 136 -9.46 -4.40 4.56
CA GLY A 136 -10.13 -5.04 5.68
C GLY A 136 -11.56 -5.50 5.36
N LEU A 137 -11.86 -5.87 4.10
CA LEU A 137 -13.18 -6.36 3.73
C LEU A 137 -13.43 -7.75 4.34
N PRO A 138 -14.69 -8.05 4.69
CA PRO A 138 -15.08 -9.40 5.07
C PRO A 138 -14.76 -10.42 3.97
N GLU A 139 -14.34 -11.61 4.35
CA GLU A 139 -13.96 -12.67 3.40
C GLU A 139 -15.11 -13.01 2.43
N THR A 140 -16.36 -12.98 2.91
CA THR A 140 -17.56 -13.18 2.10
C THR A 140 -17.68 -12.17 0.97
N ASP A 141 -17.37 -10.91 1.24
CA ASP A 141 -17.45 -9.84 0.25
C ASP A 141 -16.33 -9.97 -0.79
N VAL A 142 -15.13 -10.37 -0.35
CA VAL A 142 -13.99 -10.61 -1.26
C VAL A 142 -14.30 -11.78 -2.20
N ILE A 143 -14.85 -12.88 -1.68
CA ILE A 143 -15.28 -14.04 -2.49
C ILE A 143 -16.30 -13.60 -3.53
N ALA A 144 -17.32 -12.86 -3.12
CA ALA A 144 -18.37 -12.36 -4.01
C ALA A 144 -17.81 -11.42 -5.11
N LEU A 145 -16.92 -10.51 -4.75
CA LEU A 145 -16.27 -9.58 -5.69
C LEU A 145 -15.38 -10.29 -6.72
N GLN A 146 -14.68 -11.35 -6.31
CA GLN A 146 -13.83 -12.12 -7.22
C GLN A 146 -14.60 -13.16 -8.04
N GLY A 147 -15.84 -13.45 -7.69
CA GLY A 147 -16.63 -14.50 -8.33
C GLY A 147 -16.08 -15.90 -8.05
N ASP A 148 -15.45 -16.10 -6.89
CA ASP A 148 -14.83 -17.36 -6.51
C ASP A 148 -15.78 -18.17 -5.60
N THR A 149 -15.38 -19.41 -5.28
CA THR A 149 -16.02 -20.24 -4.24
C THR A 149 -15.25 -20.13 -2.93
N ALA A 150 -15.91 -20.40 -1.82
CA ALA A 150 -15.24 -20.41 -0.51
C ALA A 150 -14.04 -21.39 -0.48
N HIS A 151 -14.17 -22.53 -1.14
CA HIS A 151 -13.08 -23.52 -1.24
C HIS A 151 -11.92 -23.02 -2.11
N GLY A 152 -12.20 -22.46 -3.29
CA GLY A 152 -11.20 -21.87 -4.18
C GLY A 152 -10.45 -20.73 -3.51
N PHE A 153 -11.19 -19.83 -2.86
CA PHE A 153 -10.62 -18.70 -2.13
C PHE A 153 -9.71 -19.12 -0.98
N SER A 154 -10.05 -20.17 -0.24
CA SER A 154 -9.17 -20.70 0.82
C SER A 154 -7.78 -21.07 0.29
N SER A 155 -7.73 -21.69 -0.89
CA SER A 155 -6.45 -22.00 -1.57
C SER A 155 -5.70 -20.73 -1.99
N VAL A 156 -6.40 -19.76 -2.57
CA VAL A 156 -5.82 -18.44 -2.95
C VAL A 156 -5.25 -17.75 -1.71
N LYS A 157 -6.02 -17.69 -0.63
CA LYS A 157 -5.63 -17.09 0.65
C LYS A 157 -4.36 -17.70 1.22
N THR A 158 -4.28 -19.02 1.24
CA THR A 158 -3.09 -19.74 1.73
C THR A 158 -1.86 -19.44 0.88
N LYS A 159 -2.01 -19.46 -0.45
CA LYS A 159 -0.89 -19.20 -1.37
C LYS A 159 -0.38 -17.76 -1.27
N MET A 160 -1.28 -16.76 -1.22
CA MET A 160 -0.86 -15.36 -1.16
C MET A 160 -0.10 -15.04 0.13
N PHE A 161 -0.57 -15.50 1.29
CA PHE A 161 0.16 -15.29 2.54
C PHE A 161 1.52 -15.98 2.54
N ARG A 162 1.57 -17.24 2.09
CA ARG A 162 2.84 -17.97 1.98
C ARG A 162 3.83 -17.27 1.05
N SER A 163 3.36 -16.74 -0.07
CA SER A 163 4.24 -16.04 -1.03
C SER A 163 4.86 -14.79 -0.43
N ILE A 164 4.08 -13.96 0.26
CA ILE A 164 4.59 -12.76 0.93
C ILE A 164 5.49 -13.14 2.12
N ASP A 165 5.09 -14.13 2.90
CA ASP A 165 5.88 -14.59 4.04
C ASP A 165 7.24 -15.17 3.61
N ASN A 166 7.28 -15.99 2.58
CA ASN A 166 8.52 -16.49 2.00
C ASN A 166 9.43 -15.35 1.48
N TYR A 167 8.85 -14.25 1.04
CA TYR A 167 9.60 -13.11 0.56
C TYR A 167 10.08 -12.19 1.70
N LEU A 168 9.20 -11.79 2.59
CA LEU A 168 9.50 -10.84 3.67
C LEU A 168 10.08 -11.52 4.92
N GLY A 169 9.62 -12.74 5.24
CA GLY A 169 9.95 -13.45 6.48
C GLY A 169 11.46 -13.55 6.75
N PRO A 170 12.29 -13.97 5.80
CA PRO A 170 13.75 -14.05 6.01
C PRO A 170 14.47 -12.70 5.92
N ARG A 171 13.78 -11.60 5.56
CA ARG A 171 14.41 -10.32 5.22
C ARG A 171 14.01 -9.19 6.15
N CYS A 172 12.73 -9.06 6.46
CA CYS A 172 12.16 -7.89 7.12
C CYS A 172 12.37 -7.92 8.63
N GLY A 173 13.02 -6.90 9.17
CA GLY A 173 13.25 -6.76 10.60
C GLY A 173 12.00 -6.48 11.42
N HIS A 174 10.91 -6.08 10.78
CA HIS A 174 9.59 -5.96 11.40
C HIS A 174 8.88 -7.30 11.62
N LEU A 175 9.29 -8.36 10.92
CA LEU A 175 8.79 -9.72 11.17
C LEU A 175 9.70 -10.48 12.14
N HIS A 176 11.00 -10.32 12.01
CA HIS A 176 11.96 -10.96 12.91
C HIS A 176 13.10 -9.99 13.25
N PRO A 177 13.41 -9.80 14.55
CA PRO A 177 14.39 -8.80 14.98
C PRO A 177 15.81 -9.05 14.47
N ASN A 178 16.14 -10.30 14.15
CA ASN A 178 17.46 -10.68 13.63
C ASN A 178 17.58 -10.55 12.12
N ASN A 179 16.50 -10.22 11.41
CA ASN A 179 16.56 -10.06 9.96
C ASN A 179 17.39 -8.82 9.56
N PRO A 180 18.05 -8.88 8.39
CA PRO A 180 19.03 -7.87 7.98
C PRO A 180 18.41 -6.52 7.63
N CYS A 181 17.15 -6.47 7.20
CA CYS A 181 16.51 -5.23 6.79
C CYS A 181 15.96 -4.47 7.99
N LYS A 182 16.56 -3.32 8.28
CA LYS A 182 16.04 -2.32 9.23
C LYS A 182 15.71 -1.07 8.44
N CYS A 183 14.45 -0.65 8.41
CA CYS A 183 14.03 0.52 7.63
C CYS A 183 14.88 1.77 7.85
N PRO A 184 15.22 2.17 9.09
CA PRO A 184 16.08 3.34 9.31
C PRO A 184 17.44 3.22 8.63
N ASN A 185 18.02 2.03 8.61
CA ASN A 185 19.35 1.82 8.01
C ASN A 185 19.34 1.79 6.48
N ARG A 186 18.15 1.69 5.88
CA ARG A 186 17.96 1.59 4.42
C ARG A 186 17.42 2.86 3.79
N LEU A 187 16.84 3.74 4.60
CA LEU A 187 16.11 4.90 4.12
C LEU A 187 16.96 5.78 3.19
N GLN A 188 18.20 6.12 3.60
CA GLN A 188 19.06 7.00 2.79
C GLN A 188 19.28 6.42 1.40
N ARG A 189 19.61 5.14 1.30
CA ARG A 189 19.83 4.50 0.00
C ARG A 189 18.56 4.44 -0.83
N ALA A 190 17.41 4.18 -0.19
CA ALA A 190 16.13 4.16 -0.88
C ALA A 190 15.76 5.54 -1.45
N LEU A 191 16.13 6.62 -0.76
CA LEU A 191 15.97 7.98 -1.25
C LEU A 191 16.94 8.31 -2.39
N ASP A 192 18.20 7.87 -2.29
CA ASP A 192 19.22 8.08 -3.32
C ASP A 192 18.90 7.36 -4.65
N GLN A 193 18.08 6.31 -4.56
CA GLN A 193 17.63 5.51 -5.70
C GLN A 193 16.22 5.86 -6.20
N ASP A 194 15.64 6.95 -5.70
CA ASP A 194 14.25 7.35 -5.98
C ASP A 194 13.21 6.23 -5.70
N PHE A 195 13.56 5.27 -4.84
CA PHE A 195 12.66 4.19 -4.45
C PHE A 195 11.52 4.68 -3.58
N VAL A 196 11.77 5.71 -2.76
CA VAL A 196 10.77 6.35 -1.91
C VAL A 196 10.52 7.77 -2.38
N GLN A 197 9.32 8.00 -2.87
CA GLN A 197 8.84 9.33 -3.19
C GLN A 197 7.76 9.74 -2.20
N LEU A 198 7.84 10.97 -1.69
CA LEU A 198 6.74 11.54 -0.92
C LEU A 198 5.63 11.90 -1.91
N PRO A 199 4.43 11.37 -1.72
CA PRO A 199 3.34 11.63 -2.64
C PRO A 199 2.86 13.08 -2.48
N GLU A 200 2.74 13.80 -3.61
CA GLU A 200 2.25 15.19 -3.63
C GLU A 200 0.78 15.31 -3.27
N HIS A 201 0.02 14.23 -3.44
CA HIS A 201 -1.44 14.21 -3.35
C HIS A 201 -1.97 13.42 -2.16
N GLU A 202 -1.10 13.00 -1.25
CA GLU A 202 -1.46 12.25 -0.06
C GLU A 202 -1.13 13.03 1.20
N LEU A 203 -1.91 12.76 2.26
CA LEU A 203 -1.53 13.16 3.61
C LEU A 203 -0.50 12.14 4.13
N PRO A 204 0.71 12.57 4.47
CA PRO A 204 1.73 11.66 4.97
C PRO A 204 1.32 11.11 6.34
N GLY A 205 1.49 9.82 6.53
CA GLY A 205 1.38 9.20 7.86
C GLY A 205 2.55 9.63 8.73
N GLU A 206 2.26 10.20 9.87
CA GLU A 206 3.28 10.67 10.82
C GLU A 206 3.78 9.55 11.75
N ASP A 207 2.97 8.51 11.94
CA ASP A 207 3.28 7.42 12.86
C ASP A 207 3.96 6.26 12.14
N TYR A 208 5.29 6.27 12.17
CA TYR A 208 6.05 5.12 11.71
C TYR A 208 5.89 3.95 12.69
N PRO A 209 5.35 2.80 12.23
CA PRO A 209 5.16 1.65 13.09
C PRO A 209 6.51 0.99 13.40
N ASN A 210 7.20 1.52 14.40
CA ASN A 210 8.54 1.07 14.82
C ASN A 210 8.42 -0.10 15.80
N GLY A 211 8.26 -1.31 15.28
CA GLY A 211 8.12 -2.52 16.11
C GLY A 211 8.44 -3.80 15.36
N VAL A 212 8.45 -4.90 16.13
CA VAL A 212 8.45 -6.26 15.57
C VAL A 212 7.03 -6.77 15.69
N PHE A 213 6.43 -7.16 14.58
CA PHE A 213 5.08 -7.69 14.50
C PHE A 213 5.13 -9.22 14.50
N GLY A 214 4.17 -9.85 15.14
CA GLY A 214 4.13 -11.33 15.22
C GLY A 214 3.86 -12.01 13.89
N ASP A 215 3.17 -11.31 12.99
CA ASP A 215 2.82 -11.81 11.66
C ASP A 215 2.61 -10.68 10.63
N LEU A 216 2.42 -11.07 9.37
CA LEU A 216 2.17 -10.16 8.27
C LEU A 216 0.91 -9.31 8.46
N ARG A 217 -0.18 -9.88 9.01
CA ARG A 217 -1.44 -9.13 9.16
C ARG A 217 -1.29 -7.99 10.14
N GLN A 218 -0.62 -8.26 11.28
CA GLN A 218 -0.32 -7.22 12.26
C GLN A 218 0.55 -6.12 11.66
N MET A 219 1.56 -6.49 10.86
CA MET A 219 2.43 -5.53 10.21
C MET A 219 1.67 -4.65 9.21
N PHE A 220 0.79 -5.22 8.38
CA PHE A 220 -0.01 -4.44 7.43
C PHE A 220 -1.08 -3.60 8.13
N ALA A 221 -1.68 -4.11 9.21
CA ALA A 221 -2.67 -3.38 10.01
C ALA A 221 -2.06 -2.18 10.76
N ALA A 222 -0.76 -2.24 11.06
CA ALA A 222 -0.05 -1.15 11.71
C ALA A 222 0.32 0.01 10.76
N LEU A 223 0.21 -0.20 9.43
CA LEU A 223 0.48 0.87 8.49
C LEU A 223 -0.61 1.95 8.56
N PRO A 224 -0.22 3.23 8.58
CA PRO A 224 -1.18 4.29 8.36
C PRO A 224 -1.90 4.10 7.03
N PRO A 225 -3.22 4.31 6.98
CA PRO A 225 -3.96 4.22 5.74
C PRO A 225 -3.49 5.30 4.76
N LEU A 226 -3.52 4.99 3.46
CA LEU A 226 -3.32 6.00 2.43
C LEU A 226 -4.51 6.96 2.44
N ARG A 227 -4.23 8.26 2.57
CA ARG A 227 -5.25 9.33 2.58
C ARG A 227 -4.92 10.35 1.50
N LEU A 228 -5.93 10.75 0.76
CA LEU A 228 -5.82 11.83 -0.21
C LEU A 228 -5.87 13.19 0.51
N ALA A 229 -5.10 14.15 0.02
CA ALA A 229 -5.20 15.52 0.50
C ALA A 229 -6.60 16.11 0.21
N ASP A 230 -7.13 16.92 1.12
CA ASP A 230 -8.49 17.47 1.03
C ASP A 230 -8.78 18.19 -0.29
N GLY A 231 -7.80 18.90 -0.84
CA GLY A 231 -7.91 19.55 -2.14
C GLY A 231 -8.11 18.59 -3.30
N VAL A 232 -7.55 17.37 -3.22
CA VAL A 232 -7.75 16.31 -4.21
C VAL A 232 -9.13 15.70 -4.08
N VAL A 233 -9.58 15.45 -2.84
CA VAL A 233 -10.92 14.94 -2.54
C VAL A 233 -11.97 15.92 -3.05
N ALA A 234 -11.82 17.21 -2.75
CA ALA A 234 -12.72 18.27 -3.22
C ALA A 234 -12.79 18.31 -4.75
N SER A 235 -11.65 18.24 -5.45
CA SER A 235 -11.62 18.25 -6.92
C SER A 235 -12.30 17.06 -7.57
N MET A 236 -12.38 15.92 -6.88
CA MET A 236 -13.07 14.72 -7.36
C MET A 236 -14.57 14.74 -7.08
N SER A 237 -15.01 15.55 -6.11
CA SER A 237 -16.41 15.64 -5.70
C SER A 237 -17.21 16.70 -6.50
N VAL A 238 -16.54 17.67 -7.10
CA VAL A 238 -17.16 18.81 -7.82
C VAL A 238 -17.44 18.49 -9.30
N GLY A 239 -16.96 17.39 -9.81
CA GLY A 239 -17.11 16.99 -11.22
C GLY A 239 -18.37 16.16 -11.52
N GLY A 240 -19.39 16.23 -10.63
CA GLY A 240 -20.66 15.51 -10.77
C GLY A 240 -21.84 16.45 -11.01
#